data_94a0cca5ed2a0b0e97f4bb9ec2c3c8f1
#
_entry.id   94a0cca5ed2a0b0e97f4bb9ec2c3c8f1
#
_cell.length_a   1.000
_cell.length_b   1.000
_cell.length_c   1.000
_cell.angle_alpha   90.00
_cell.angle_beta   90.00
_cell.angle_gamma   90.00
#
_symmetry.space_group_name_H-M   'P 1'
#
loop_
_entity.id
_entity.type
_entity.pdbx_description
1 polymer ?
#
loop_
_entity_poly.entity_id
_entity_poly.type
_entity_poly.pdbx_seq_one_letter_code
_entity_poly.pdbx_strand_id
1 'polypeptide(L)'
;MSLKCGIVGLPNVGKSTLFNCISSGKAQSANFPFCTIEPNLGSTNVPDKRLEALADLCNPKRVVPATVDIVDIAGLVKGASKGEGLGNQFLANIRETDAILHVLRCFDNDSIVHVDGSVDPVRDKEVVDTELQIKDLETVESRLAKVQKQANTGGDKDAKKLMELLLRYKKALESGKSCRTVELTSEEEAMAHDLFLLTNKPVMYVCNVDDKSAVNGNAYVDAVREATKDEHAEILIISARTESDIAEMESYEDRQMFLDEMGLTESGSARLIQGAYKLLGLQTFFTAGADECRAWTINKGDKAPKAAGVIHSDFEKGFIRAEVIKYEDFIQYKSEAAVRAAGKLATEGKEYTVQDGDIMHFLFNV
;
A
#
# COMPACT_ATOMS: atom_id res chain seq x y z
N MET A 1 9.83 5.42 -10.83
CA MET A 1 8.41 5.09 -11.09
C MET A 1 7.74 5.10 -9.74
N SER A 2 6.50 5.61 -9.63
CA SER A 2 5.74 5.52 -8.39
C SER A 2 5.31 4.07 -8.15
N LEU A 3 5.32 3.63 -6.89
CA LEU A 3 4.82 2.30 -6.50
C LEU A 3 3.29 2.30 -6.52
N LYS A 4 2.71 1.17 -6.93
CA LYS A 4 1.26 1.04 -7.18
C LYS A 4 0.65 -0.12 -6.40
N CYS A 5 -0.52 0.11 -5.78
CA CYS A 5 -1.37 -0.95 -5.26
C CYS A 5 -2.44 -1.34 -6.27
N GLY A 6 -2.62 -2.64 -6.52
CA GLY A 6 -3.72 -3.15 -7.33
C GLY A 6 -4.90 -3.59 -6.45
N ILE A 7 -6.10 -3.08 -6.72
CA ILE A 7 -7.32 -3.60 -6.09
C ILE A 7 -7.79 -4.81 -6.89
N VAL A 8 -7.88 -5.96 -6.24
CA VAL A 8 -8.34 -7.22 -6.84
C VAL A 8 -9.52 -7.80 -6.04
N GLY A 9 -10.27 -8.67 -6.67
CA GLY A 9 -11.38 -9.41 -6.04
C GLY A 9 -12.33 -9.96 -7.09
N LEU A 10 -13.21 -10.86 -6.65
CA LEU A 10 -14.26 -11.43 -7.51
C LEU A 10 -15.27 -10.33 -7.94
N PRO A 11 -16.12 -10.59 -8.95
CA PRO A 11 -17.20 -9.69 -9.28
C PRO A 11 -18.16 -9.48 -8.10
N ASN A 12 -18.73 -8.27 -8.00
CA ASN A 12 -19.76 -7.89 -7.01
C ASN A 12 -19.33 -7.93 -5.54
N VAL A 13 -18.03 -7.84 -5.24
CA VAL A 13 -17.51 -7.74 -3.87
C VAL A 13 -17.43 -6.30 -3.33
N GLY A 14 -17.77 -5.28 -4.14
CA GLY A 14 -17.69 -3.86 -3.76
C GLY A 14 -16.42 -3.14 -4.22
N LYS A 15 -15.58 -3.80 -5.03
CA LYS A 15 -14.28 -3.30 -5.50
C LYS A 15 -14.37 -1.92 -6.18
N SER A 16 -15.23 -1.78 -7.20
CA SER A 16 -15.40 -0.52 -7.95
C SER A 16 -16.01 0.59 -7.10
N THR A 17 -16.89 0.26 -6.15
CA THR A 17 -17.43 1.23 -5.19
C THR A 17 -16.31 1.80 -4.33
N LEU A 18 -15.46 0.95 -3.75
CA LEU A 18 -14.31 1.38 -2.95
C LEU A 18 -13.33 2.21 -3.78
N PHE A 19 -13.02 1.78 -5.00
CA PHE A 19 -12.15 2.53 -5.90
C PHE A 19 -12.70 3.94 -6.20
N ASN A 20 -13.99 4.05 -6.48
CA ASN A 20 -14.64 5.35 -6.73
C ASN A 20 -14.61 6.24 -5.48
N CYS A 21 -14.84 5.71 -4.27
CA CYS A 21 -14.74 6.48 -3.03
C CYS A 21 -13.32 7.03 -2.82
N ILE A 22 -12.29 6.22 -3.07
CA ILE A 22 -10.89 6.62 -2.96
C ILE A 22 -10.52 7.68 -4.01
N SER A 23 -10.94 7.47 -5.25
CA SER A 23 -10.59 8.32 -6.39
C SER A 23 -11.35 9.65 -6.42
N SER A 24 -12.53 9.73 -5.81
CA SER A 24 -13.34 10.97 -5.78
C SER A 24 -12.70 12.11 -4.99
N GLY A 25 -11.71 11.82 -4.14
CA GLY A 25 -11.00 12.80 -3.31
C GLY A 25 -11.87 13.47 -2.24
N LYS A 26 -13.19 13.27 -2.27
CA LYS A 26 -14.14 13.90 -1.34
C LYS A 26 -14.06 13.31 0.07
N ALA A 27 -13.60 12.08 0.20
CA ALA A 27 -13.53 11.39 1.50
C ALA A 27 -12.36 11.86 2.39
N GLN A 28 -11.43 12.71 1.90
CA GLN A 28 -10.11 12.81 2.51
C GLN A 28 -9.76 14.15 3.16
N SER A 29 -10.33 15.27 2.75
CA SER A 29 -10.12 16.53 3.48
C SER A 29 -10.97 17.67 2.96
N ALA A 30 -11.21 18.67 3.83
CA ALA A 30 -11.91 19.89 3.48
C ALA A 30 -11.13 20.80 2.50
N ASN A 31 -9.82 20.61 2.30
CA ASN A 31 -8.94 21.67 1.78
C ASN A 31 -7.98 21.27 0.65
N PHE A 32 -7.98 20.03 0.14
CA PHE A 32 -7.00 19.64 -0.90
C PHE A 32 -7.68 19.21 -2.20
N PRO A 33 -7.80 20.11 -3.20
CA PRO A 33 -8.20 19.71 -4.54
C PRO A 33 -6.99 19.11 -5.26
N PHE A 34 -7.10 17.94 -5.82
CA PHE A 34 -6.32 17.31 -6.89
C PHE A 34 -6.19 15.80 -6.69
N CYS A 35 -7.12 15.06 -7.30
CA CYS A 35 -6.88 13.69 -7.74
C CYS A 35 -6.82 13.71 -9.25
N THR A 36 -5.78 13.18 -9.85
CA THR A 36 -5.73 12.93 -11.28
C THR A 36 -6.41 11.59 -11.53
N ILE A 37 -7.51 11.56 -12.27
CA ILE A 37 -8.25 10.34 -12.62
C ILE A 37 -7.88 9.97 -14.05
N GLU A 38 -7.09 8.93 -14.21
CA GLU A 38 -7.01 8.18 -15.47
C GLU A 38 -7.93 6.95 -15.36
N PRO A 39 -8.48 6.41 -16.45
CA PRO A 39 -9.27 5.20 -16.38
C PRO A 39 -8.49 4.09 -15.69
N ASN A 40 -9.04 3.56 -14.58
CA ASN A 40 -8.48 2.51 -13.74
C ASN A 40 -7.20 2.86 -12.93
N LEU A 41 -6.71 4.11 -12.95
CA LEU A 41 -5.61 4.58 -12.11
C LEU A 41 -6.08 5.78 -11.29
N GLY A 42 -6.09 5.68 -9.98
CA GLY A 42 -6.34 6.77 -9.05
C GLY A 42 -5.06 7.13 -8.30
N SER A 43 -4.52 8.33 -8.52
CA SER A 43 -3.52 8.91 -7.64
C SER A 43 -4.26 9.68 -6.55
N THR A 44 -4.15 9.22 -5.31
CA THR A 44 -4.93 9.76 -4.20
C THR A 44 -4.02 10.30 -3.08
N ASN A 45 -4.48 11.34 -2.39
CA ASN A 45 -3.76 11.92 -1.27
C ASN A 45 -3.76 10.95 -0.09
N VAL A 46 -2.63 10.83 0.58
CA VAL A 46 -2.50 10.06 1.83
C VAL A 46 -2.94 10.95 3.00
N PRO A 47 -4.02 10.62 3.70
CA PRO A 47 -4.45 11.37 4.88
C PRO A 47 -3.40 11.28 5.98
N ASP A 48 -2.94 12.43 6.47
CA ASP A 48 -1.95 12.49 7.55
C ASP A 48 -2.24 13.67 8.48
N LYS A 49 -2.77 13.37 9.66
CA LYS A 49 -3.08 14.37 10.70
C LYS A 49 -1.85 15.17 11.15
N ARG A 50 -0.65 14.62 10.96
CA ARG A 50 0.60 15.33 11.29
C ARG A 50 0.82 16.52 10.34
N LEU A 51 0.52 16.35 9.05
CA LEU A 51 0.61 17.45 8.08
C LEU A 51 -0.40 18.56 8.38
N GLU A 52 -1.61 18.19 8.79
CA GLU A 52 -2.65 19.14 9.19
C GLU A 52 -2.19 19.96 10.43
N ALA A 53 -1.69 19.28 11.46
CA ALA A 53 -1.17 19.94 12.66
C ALA A 53 0.05 20.84 12.37
N LEU A 54 0.93 20.47 11.45
CA LEU A 54 2.03 21.32 11.00
C LEU A 54 1.52 22.54 10.24
N ALA A 55 0.50 22.38 9.41
CA ALA A 55 -0.13 23.49 8.68
C ALA A 55 -0.78 24.49 9.63
N ASP A 56 -1.48 24.02 10.66
CA ASP A 56 -2.09 24.88 11.69
C ASP A 56 -1.05 25.71 12.45
N LEU A 57 0.13 25.13 12.74
CA LEU A 57 1.21 25.83 13.44
C LEU A 57 1.98 26.79 12.56
N CYS A 58 2.27 26.42 11.32
CA CYS A 58 3.10 27.21 10.40
C CYS A 58 2.29 28.24 9.61
N ASN A 59 0.96 28.08 9.51
CA ASN A 59 0.06 28.87 8.68
C ASN A 59 0.62 29.11 7.26
N PRO A 60 0.93 28.05 6.50
CA PRO A 60 1.61 28.15 5.22
C PRO A 60 0.68 28.66 4.13
N LYS A 61 1.27 29.23 3.07
CA LYS A 61 0.51 29.59 1.84
C LYS A 61 -0.01 28.37 1.10
N ARG A 62 0.66 27.22 1.25
CA ARG A 62 0.34 25.99 0.54
C ARG A 62 0.59 24.76 1.42
N VAL A 63 -0.30 23.77 1.33
CA VAL A 63 -0.14 22.45 1.95
C VAL A 63 -0.18 21.39 0.87
N VAL A 64 0.78 20.46 0.87
CA VAL A 64 0.91 19.41 -0.15
C VAL A 64 1.03 18.05 0.53
N PRO A 65 -0.01 17.21 0.47
CA PRO A 65 0.03 15.84 1.02
C PRO A 65 0.91 14.91 0.17
N ALA A 66 1.32 13.79 0.77
CA ALA A 66 1.85 12.66 0.03
C ALA A 66 0.75 12.01 -0.81
N THR A 67 1.12 11.27 -1.85
CA THR A 67 0.17 10.55 -2.71
C THR A 67 0.55 9.08 -2.84
N VAL A 68 -0.46 8.25 -3.11
CA VAL A 68 -0.28 6.85 -3.46
C VAL A 68 -1.12 6.52 -4.70
N ASP A 69 -0.58 5.66 -5.56
CA ASP A 69 -1.25 5.22 -6.77
C ASP A 69 -1.99 3.90 -6.51
N ILE A 70 -3.29 3.89 -6.82
CA ILE A 70 -4.16 2.71 -6.67
C ILE A 70 -4.79 2.42 -8.04
N VAL A 71 -4.69 1.15 -8.47
CA VAL A 71 -5.19 0.70 -9.77
C VAL A 71 -6.39 -0.22 -9.57
N ASP A 72 -7.54 0.09 -10.20
CA ASP A 72 -8.66 -0.85 -10.25
C ASP A 72 -8.37 -1.93 -11.31
N ILE A 73 -8.16 -3.14 -10.84
CA ILE A 73 -7.94 -4.29 -11.70
C ILE A 73 -9.27 -5.01 -11.92
N ALA A 74 -9.68 -5.16 -13.16
CA ALA A 74 -10.92 -5.84 -13.52
C ALA A 74 -11.05 -7.18 -12.80
N GLY A 75 -12.27 -7.53 -12.35
CA GLY A 75 -12.49 -8.71 -11.52
C GLY A 75 -12.03 -10.01 -12.18
N LEU A 76 -11.46 -10.89 -11.37
CA LEU A 76 -11.04 -12.23 -11.79
C LEU A 76 -12.25 -13.06 -12.18
N VAL A 77 -12.14 -13.76 -13.31
CA VAL A 77 -13.02 -14.86 -13.68
C VAL A 77 -12.26 -16.17 -13.48
N LYS A 78 -12.90 -17.15 -12.87
CA LYS A 78 -12.33 -18.50 -12.66
C LYS A 78 -11.80 -19.06 -13.99
N GLY A 79 -10.55 -19.59 -13.99
CA GLY A 79 -9.88 -20.09 -15.20
C GLY A 79 -8.97 -19.04 -15.88
N ALA A 80 -8.70 -17.92 -15.24
CA ALA A 80 -7.82 -16.88 -15.77
C ALA A 80 -6.41 -17.39 -16.12
N SER A 81 -5.88 -18.33 -15.37
CA SER A 81 -4.56 -18.94 -15.58
C SER A 81 -4.49 -19.81 -16.83
N LYS A 82 -5.64 -20.32 -17.32
CA LYS A 82 -5.69 -21.16 -18.54
C LYS A 82 -5.58 -20.38 -19.85
N GLY A 83 -5.42 -19.08 -19.80
CA GLY A 83 -4.95 -18.30 -20.93
C GLY A 83 -6.01 -17.81 -21.92
N GLU A 84 -7.28 -17.81 -21.57
CA GLU A 84 -8.33 -17.28 -22.44
C GLU A 84 -8.65 -15.81 -22.12
N GLY A 85 -8.31 -14.90 -23.05
CA GLY A 85 -8.81 -13.54 -23.11
C GLY A 85 -8.55 -12.66 -21.87
N LEU A 86 -9.60 -12.32 -21.13
CA LEU A 86 -9.59 -11.38 -19.99
C LEU A 86 -8.72 -11.84 -18.81
N GLY A 87 -8.52 -13.15 -18.64
CA GLY A 87 -7.69 -13.69 -17.55
C GLY A 87 -6.22 -13.33 -17.69
N ASN A 88 -5.65 -13.39 -18.89
CA ASN A 88 -4.27 -12.98 -19.13
C ASN A 88 -4.06 -11.50 -18.88
N GLN A 89 -5.03 -10.66 -19.24
CA GLN A 89 -4.98 -9.23 -18.99
C GLN A 89 -5.03 -8.92 -17.48
N PHE A 90 -5.87 -9.63 -16.73
CA PHE A 90 -5.92 -9.53 -15.26
C PHE A 90 -4.55 -9.83 -14.63
N LEU A 91 -3.93 -10.96 -15.00
CA LEU A 91 -2.62 -11.35 -14.48
C LEU A 91 -1.51 -10.37 -14.89
N ALA A 92 -1.58 -9.81 -16.10
CA ALA A 92 -0.64 -8.79 -16.57
C ALA A 92 -0.78 -7.50 -15.74
N ASN A 93 -2.01 -7.04 -15.48
CA ASN A 93 -2.27 -5.85 -14.68
C ASN A 93 -1.76 -6.02 -13.23
N ILE A 94 -1.98 -7.19 -12.61
CA ILE A 94 -1.40 -7.47 -11.27
C ILE A 94 0.12 -7.44 -11.33
N ARG A 95 0.75 -7.94 -12.39
CA ARG A 95 2.22 -7.93 -12.51
C ARG A 95 2.81 -6.52 -12.48
N GLU A 96 2.09 -5.53 -13.00
CA GLU A 96 2.49 -4.13 -13.05
C GLU A 96 2.30 -3.38 -11.71
N THR A 97 1.70 -4.00 -10.70
CA THR A 97 1.54 -3.43 -9.36
C THR A 97 2.59 -3.95 -8.40
N ASP A 98 2.83 -3.23 -7.30
CA ASP A 98 3.85 -3.58 -6.29
C ASP A 98 3.24 -4.24 -5.06
N ALA A 99 1.94 -4.02 -4.82
CA ALA A 99 1.17 -4.63 -3.73
C ALA A 99 -0.27 -4.89 -4.15
N ILE A 100 -0.96 -5.74 -3.40
CA ILE A 100 -2.34 -6.18 -3.69
C ILE A 100 -3.27 -5.80 -2.53
N LEU A 101 -4.38 -5.14 -2.87
CA LEU A 101 -5.53 -4.91 -1.99
C LEU A 101 -6.62 -5.91 -2.40
N HIS A 102 -6.74 -7.01 -1.68
CA HIS A 102 -7.66 -8.09 -2.02
C HIS A 102 -9.00 -7.89 -1.33
N VAL A 103 -10.00 -7.44 -2.08
CA VAL A 103 -11.36 -7.17 -1.57
C VAL A 103 -12.16 -8.46 -1.51
N LEU A 104 -12.68 -8.75 -0.31
CA LEU A 104 -13.50 -9.92 -0.01
C LEU A 104 -14.90 -9.48 0.43
N ARG A 105 -15.92 -10.14 -0.08
CA ARG A 105 -17.31 -9.90 0.33
C ARG A 105 -17.59 -10.61 1.65
N CYS A 106 -17.83 -9.84 2.70
CA CYS A 106 -18.11 -10.30 4.05
C CYS A 106 -19.49 -9.82 4.54
N PHE A 107 -20.48 -9.81 3.65
CA PHE A 107 -21.86 -9.41 3.97
C PHE A 107 -22.86 -10.18 3.11
N ASP A 108 -24.05 -10.43 3.66
CA ASP A 108 -25.19 -11.02 2.95
C ASP A 108 -26.05 -9.92 2.35
N ASN A 109 -26.45 -10.09 1.08
CA ASN A 109 -27.41 -9.24 0.40
C ASN A 109 -28.00 -9.99 -0.79
N ASP A 110 -29.28 -10.36 -0.69
CA ASP A 110 -29.99 -11.14 -1.71
C ASP A 110 -30.16 -10.38 -3.04
N SER A 111 -30.06 -9.05 -3.02
CA SER A 111 -30.17 -8.22 -4.22
C SER A 111 -28.86 -8.18 -5.02
N ILE A 112 -27.74 -8.63 -4.47
CA ILE A 112 -26.43 -8.65 -5.11
C ILE A 112 -26.04 -10.10 -5.39
N VAL A 113 -26.07 -10.48 -6.66
CA VAL A 113 -25.72 -11.85 -7.08
C VAL A 113 -24.27 -12.17 -6.76
N HIS A 114 -24.02 -13.35 -6.16
CA HIS A 114 -22.67 -13.89 -5.98
C HIS A 114 -22.36 -14.89 -7.11
N VAL A 115 -21.14 -14.86 -7.62
CA VAL A 115 -20.74 -15.73 -8.77
C VAL A 115 -20.84 -17.24 -8.46
N ASP A 116 -20.64 -17.64 -7.19
CA ASP A 116 -20.75 -19.04 -6.74
C ASP A 116 -22.06 -19.30 -5.96
N GLY A 117 -23.02 -18.37 -6.01
CA GLY A 117 -24.37 -18.54 -5.41
C GLY A 117 -24.45 -18.38 -3.90
N SER A 118 -23.34 -18.30 -3.17
CA SER A 118 -23.28 -18.09 -1.72
C SER A 118 -22.07 -17.25 -1.32
N VAL A 119 -22.19 -16.52 -0.21
CA VAL A 119 -21.07 -15.74 0.34
C VAL A 119 -20.14 -16.65 1.15
N ASP A 120 -18.88 -16.71 0.75
CA ASP A 120 -17.81 -17.40 1.47
C ASP A 120 -16.47 -16.73 1.15
N PRO A 121 -16.04 -15.78 1.99
CA PRO A 121 -14.81 -15.01 1.70
C PRO A 121 -13.54 -15.85 1.70
N VAL A 122 -13.49 -16.96 2.42
CA VAL A 122 -12.33 -17.86 2.44
C VAL A 122 -12.21 -18.60 1.10
N ARG A 123 -13.30 -19.19 0.63
CA ARG A 123 -13.35 -19.81 -0.71
C ARG A 123 -13.03 -18.79 -1.80
N ASP A 124 -13.59 -17.59 -1.71
CA ASP A 124 -13.38 -16.53 -2.72
C ASP A 124 -11.90 -16.09 -2.77
N LYS A 125 -11.26 -16.00 -1.61
CA LYS A 125 -9.81 -15.78 -1.49
C LYS A 125 -9.02 -16.90 -2.17
N GLU A 126 -9.35 -18.16 -1.87
CA GLU A 126 -8.66 -19.33 -2.42
C GLU A 126 -8.79 -19.42 -3.96
N VAL A 127 -9.91 -18.99 -4.53
CA VAL A 127 -10.09 -18.91 -5.99
C VAL A 127 -9.07 -17.96 -6.61
N VAL A 128 -8.92 -16.78 -6.05
CA VAL A 128 -7.93 -15.78 -6.54
C VAL A 128 -6.51 -16.28 -6.34
N ASP A 129 -6.19 -16.77 -5.14
CA ASP A 129 -4.85 -17.25 -4.81
C ASP A 129 -4.42 -18.42 -5.72
N THR A 130 -5.33 -19.35 -5.99
CA THR A 130 -5.06 -20.48 -6.86
C THR A 130 -4.67 -20.04 -8.28
N GLU A 131 -5.38 -19.07 -8.86
CA GLU A 131 -5.06 -18.56 -10.20
C GLU A 131 -3.68 -17.88 -10.24
N LEU A 132 -3.34 -17.12 -9.20
CA LEU A 132 -2.03 -16.48 -9.09
C LEU A 132 -0.91 -17.51 -8.86
N GLN A 133 -1.14 -18.52 -8.01
CA GLN A 133 -0.20 -19.59 -7.71
C GLN A 133 0.11 -20.46 -8.92
N ILE A 134 -0.90 -20.82 -9.71
CA ILE A 134 -0.70 -21.59 -10.96
C ILE A 134 0.21 -20.80 -11.91
N LYS A 135 -0.03 -19.49 -12.05
CA LYS A 135 0.78 -18.64 -12.94
C LYS A 135 2.21 -18.51 -12.45
N ASP A 136 2.40 -18.37 -11.14
CA ASP A 136 3.74 -18.33 -10.55
C ASP A 136 4.48 -19.67 -10.68
N LEU A 137 3.77 -20.78 -10.53
CA LEU A 137 4.37 -22.12 -10.70
C LEU A 137 4.95 -22.28 -12.11
N GLU A 138 4.21 -21.90 -13.17
CA GLU A 138 4.71 -21.88 -14.54
C GLU A 138 5.98 -21.01 -14.68
N THR A 139 5.98 -19.84 -14.05
CA THR A 139 7.12 -18.92 -14.08
C THR A 139 8.34 -19.52 -13.37
N VAL A 140 8.15 -20.07 -12.18
CA VAL A 140 9.20 -20.71 -11.36
C VAL A 140 9.78 -21.91 -12.09
N GLU A 141 8.96 -22.79 -12.66
CA GLU A 141 9.43 -23.97 -13.42
C GLU A 141 10.23 -23.59 -14.66
N SER A 142 9.76 -22.59 -15.41
CA SER A 142 10.49 -22.04 -16.57
C SER A 142 11.86 -21.48 -16.18
N ARG A 143 11.92 -20.71 -15.07
CA ARG A 143 13.19 -20.17 -14.55
C ARG A 143 14.11 -21.24 -14.02
N LEU A 144 13.55 -22.22 -13.27
CA LEU A 144 14.32 -23.34 -12.71
C LEU A 144 15.02 -24.14 -13.82
N ALA A 145 14.32 -24.47 -14.92
CA ALA A 145 14.90 -25.20 -16.06
C ALA A 145 16.09 -24.46 -16.72
N LYS A 146 16.06 -23.10 -16.72
CA LYS A 146 17.17 -22.28 -17.24
C LYS A 146 18.35 -22.24 -16.27
N VAL A 147 18.09 -21.96 -15.00
CA VAL A 147 19.12 -21.81 -13.95
C VAL A 147 19.81 -23.15 -13.67
N GLN A 148 19.11 -24.26 -13.74
CA GLN A 148 19.66 -25.59 -13.50
C GLN A 148 20.78 -25.94 -14.48
N LYS A 149 20.68 -25.51 -15.74
CA LYS A 149 21.77 -25.66 -16.73
C LYS A 149 23.00 -24.86 -16.36
N GLN A 150 22.83 -23.63 -15.89
CA GLN A 150 23.92 -22.74 -15.48
C GLN A 150 24.59 -23.21 -14.17
N ALA A 151 23.81 -23.61 -13.17
CA ALA A 151 24.31 -24.10 -11.90
C ALA A 151 25.16 -25.38 -12.04
N ASN A 152 24.84 -26.24 -13.02
CA ASN A 152 25.54 -27.51 -13.25
C ASN A 152 26.83 -27.36 -14.09
N THR A 153 26.97 -26.27 -14.88
CA THR A 153 28.08 -26.14 -15.84
C THR A 153 29.25 -25.25 -15.38
N GLY A 154 29.12 -24.45 -14.30
CA GLY A 154 30.14 -23.43 -14.11
C GLY A 154 30.51 -22.99 -12.69
N GLY A 155 30.02 -23.63 -11.65
CA GLY A 155 30.37 -23.24 -10.27
C GLY A 155 29.84 -21.85 -9.88
N ASP A 156 28.90 -21.28 -10.65
CA ASP A 156 28.24 -20.01 -10.38
C ASP A 156 27.44 -20.09 -9.07
N LYS A 157 27.92 -19.36 -8.05
CA LYS A 157 27.33 -19.36 -6.71
C LYS A 157 25.96 -18.70 -6.71
N ASP A 158 25.74 -17.66 -7.50
CA ASP A 158 24.48 -16.95 -7.57
C ASP A 158 23.40 -17.78 -8.26
N ALA A 159 23.78 -18.51 -9.32
CA ALA A 159 22.88 -19.49 -9.95
C ALA A 159 22.47 -20.60 -8.99
N LYS A 160 23.36 -21.08 -8.11
CA LYS A 160 23.02 -22.08 -7.10
C LYS A 160 22.05 -21.56 -6.05
N LYS A 161 22.29 -20.34 -5.51
CA LYS A 161 21.41 -19.70 -4.56
C LYS A 161 20.01 -19.47 -5.17
N LEU A 162 19.97 -18.97 -6.40
CA LEU A 162 18.70 -18.77 -7.11
C LEU A 162 17.96 -20.09 -7.34
N MET A 163 18.67 -21.16 -7.67
CA MET A 163 18.06 -22.48 -7.84
C MET A 163 17.45 -22.98 -6.52
N GLU A 164 18.13 -22.82 -5.39
CA GLU A 164 17.62 -23.20 -4.07
C GLU A 164 16.35 -22.41 -3.71
N LEU A 165 16.35 -21.11 -3.95
CA LEU A 165 15.17 -20.23 -3.76
C LEU A 165 14.00 -20.69 -4.63
N LEU A 166 14.22 -20.93 -5.92
CA LEU A 166 13.19 -21.40 -6.84
C LEU A 166 12.60 -22.77 -6.45
N LEU A 167 13.41 -23.67 -5.89
CA LEU A 167 12.94 -24.95 -5.36
C LEU A 167 12.05 -24.78 -4.13
N ARG A 168 12.37 -23.85 -3.24
CA ARG A 168 11.51 -23.50 -2.08
C ARG A 168 10.19 -22.90 -2.54
N TYR A 169 10.21 -21.98 -3.50
CA TYR A 169 9.00 -21.42 -4.09
C TYR A 169 8.14 -22.48 -4.77
N LYS A 170 8.74 -23.36 -5.57
CA LYS A 170 8.02 -24.46 -6.20
C LYS A 170 7.31 -25.32 -5.16
N LYS A 171 8.00 -25.73 -4.10
CA LYS A 171 7.43 -26.53 -3.02
C LYS A 171 6.27 -25.81 -2.31
N ALA A 172 6.38 -24.50 -2.06
CA ALA A 172 5.30 -23.71 -1.46
C ALA A 172 4.07 -23.69 -2.38
N LEU A 173 4.25 -23.35 -3.65
CA LEU A 173 3.17 -23.30 -4.65
C LEU A 173 2.48 -24.65 -4.87
N GLU A 174 3.23 -25.74 -4.97
CA GLU A 174 2.67 -27.11 -5.08
C GLU A 174 1.87 -27.52 -3.83
N SER A 175 2.15 -26.93 -2.68
CA SER A 175 1.39 -27.14 -1.44
C SER A 175 0.23 -26.15 -1.25
N GLY A 176 -0.11 -25.35 -2.27
CA GLY A 176 -1.18 -24.35 -2.22
C GLY A 176 -0.84 -23.11 -1.39
N LYS A 177 0.47 -22.83 -1.15
CA LYS A 177 0.92 -21.65 -0.42
C LYS A 177 1.50 -20.61 -1.36
N SER A 178 1.27 -19.35 -1.05
CA SER A 178 1.83 -18.21 -1.79
C SER A 178 3.34 -18.06 -1.55
N CYS A 179 4.08 -17.53 -2.53
CA CYS A 179 5.54 -17.32 -2.42
C CYS A 179 5.90 -16.39 -1.25
N ARG A 180 5.04 -15.44 -0.87
CA ARG A 180 5.25 -14.55 0.27
C ARG A 180 5.36 -15.25 1.62
N THR A 181 4.96 -16.51 1.72
CA THR A 181 5.09 -17.31 2.96
C THR A 181 6.46 -17.94 3.13
N VAL A 182 7.34 -17.83 2.12
CA VAL A 182 8.70 -18.34 2.17
C VAL A 182 9.62 -17.28 2.79
N GLU A 183 10.24 -17.61 3.91
CA GLU A 183 11.21 -16.71 4.55
C GLU A 183 12.43 -16.51 3.65
N LEU A 184 12.86 -15.26 3.51
CA LEU A 184 13.97 -14.85 2.67
C LEU A 184 15.08 -14.21 3.50
N THR A 185 16.32 -14.40 3.07
CA THR A 185 17.44 -13.55 3.50
C THR A 185 17.46 -12.26 2.69
N SER A 186 18.17 -11.22 3.17
CA SER A 186 18.27 -9.95 2.44
C SER A 186 18.89 -10.08 1.03
N GLU A 187 19.77 -11.08 0.82
CA GLU A 187 20.31 -11.38 -0.53
C GLU A 187 19.23 -12.01 -1.42
N GLU A 188 18.39 -12.88 -0.87
CA GLU A 188 17.31 -13.55 -1.60
C GLU A 188 16.16 -12.61 -1.93
N GLU A 189 15.91 -11.57 -1.12
CA GLU A 189 14.90 -10.54 -1.40
C GLU A 189 15.18 -9.85 -2.74
N ALA A 190 16.43 -9.48 -3.01
CA ALA A 190 16.82 -8.90 -4.29
C ALA A 190 16.60 -9.88 -5.46
N MET A 191 16.96 -11.15 -5.30
CA MET A 191 16.71 -12.20 -6.32
C MET A 191 15.21 -12.44 -6.54
N ALA A 192 14.43 -12.45 -5.46
CA ALA A 192 12.98 -12.65 -5.50
C ALA A 192 12.26 -11.52 -6.23
N HIS A 193 12.70 -10.28 -6.05
CA HIS A 193 12.16 -9.11 -6.73
C HIS A 193 12.26 -9.26 -8.26
N ASP A 194 13.39 -9.73 -8.77
CA ASP A 194 13.63 -9.91 -10.22
C ASP A 194 12.82 -11.05 -10.87
N LEU A 195 12.15 -11.86 -10.07
CA LEU A 195 11.29 -12.93 -10.58
C LEU A 195 9.89 -12.42 -10.95
N PHE A 196 9.47 -11.26 -10.46
CA PHE A 196 8.15 -10.66 -10.70
C PHE A 196 6.98 -11.61 -10.40
N LEU A 197 7.10 -12.40 -9.33
CA LEU A 197 6.07 -13.35 -8.92
C LEU A 197 4.86 -12.62 -8.34
N LEU A 198 3.67 -13.06 -8.72
CA LEU A 198 2.40 -12.44 -8.32
C LEU A 198 2.11 -12.68 -6.84
N THR A 199 2.35 -13.92 -6.37
CA THR A 199 2.09 -14.34 -5.00
C THR A 199 3.21 -13.95 -4.02
N ASN A 200 4.31 -13.37 -4.52
CA ASN A 200 5.36 -12.80 -3.66
C ASN A 200 5.06 -11.35 -3.25
N LYS A 201 4.11 -10.68 -3.93
CA LYS A 201 3.72 -9.31 -3.59
C LYS A 201 3.06 -9.26 -2.22
N PRO A 202 3.33 -8.18 -1.44
CA PRO A 202 2.60 -7.94 -0.20
C PRO A 202 1.09 -7.80 -0.46
N VAL A 203 0.28 -8.29 0.47
CA VAL A 203 -1.18 -8.30 0.35
C VAL A 203 -1.82 -7.73 1.61
N MET A 204 -2.90 -6.96 1.42
CA MET A 204 -3.85 -6.60 2.46
C MET A 204 -5.22 -7.17 2.08
N TYR A 205 -5.87 -7.86 3.01
CA TYR A 205 -7.24 -8.32 2.82
C TYR A 205 -8.21 -7.25 3.26
N VAL A 206 -9.05 -6.81 2.34
CA VAL A 206 -10.06 -5.77 2.56
C VAL A 206 -11.42 -6.44 2.69
N CYS A 207 -11.85 -6.66 3.92
CA CYS A 207 -13.14 -7.29 4.24
C CYS A 207 -14.25 -6.26 4.12
N ASN A 208 -15.00 -6.30 3.00
CA ASN A 208 -16.15 -5.45 2.79
C ASN A 208 -17.37 -6.04 3.51
N VAL A 209 -17.82 -5.36 4.56
CA VAL A 209 -18.91 -5.77 5.45
C VAL A 209 -20.17 -4.89 5.27
N ASP A 210 -21.25 -5.25 5.92
CA ASP A 210 -22.41 -4.38 6.10
C ASP A 210 -22.11 -3.23 7.09
N ASP A 211 -22.96 -2.21 7.11
CA ASP A 211 -22.76 -0.99 7.92
C ASP A 211 -22.67 -1.29 9.42
N LYS A 212 -23.43 -2.28 9.92
CA LYS A 212 -23.44 -2.67 11.34
C LYS A 212 -22.13 -3.33 11.77
N SER A 213 -21.46 -3.97 10.84
CA SER A 213 -20.20 -4.69 11.07
C SER A 213 -18.96 -3.83 10.80
N ALA A 214 -19.10 -2.56 10.40
CA ALA A 214 -18.01 -1.69 9.98
C ALA A 214 -16.96 -1.42 11.09
N VAL A 215 -17.37 -1.45 12.36
CA VAL A 215 -16.48 -1.23 13.52
C VAL A 215 -15.78 -2.51 13.96
N ASN A 216 -16.55 -3.58 14.20
CA ASN A 216 -16.07 -4.78 14.88
C ASN A 216 -15.86 -5.98 13.95
N GLY A 217 -16.38 -5.92 12.73
CA GLY A 217 -16.44 -7.08 11.84
C GLY A 217 -17.58 -8.02 12.18
N ASN A 218 -17.52 -9.22 11.61
CA ASN A 218 -18.51 -10.29 11.76
C ASN A 218 -17.86 -11.67 11.59
N ALA A 219 -18.64 -12.73 11.63
CA ALA A 219 -18.15 -14.11 11.51
C ALA A 219 -17.38 -14.37 10.21
N TYR A 220 -17.70 -13.68 9.11
CA TYR A 220 -16.95 -13.78 7.86
C TYR A 220 -15.53 -13.21 8.01
N VAL A 221 -15.40 -12.08 8.69
CA VAL A 221 -14.09 -11.47 8.98
C VAL A 221 -13.25 -12.39 9.87
N ASP A 222 -13.86 -13.01 10.87
CA ASP A 222 -13.16 -13.94 11.76
C ASP A 222 -12.69 -15.21 11.00
N ALA A 223 -13.50 -15.71 10.06
CA ALA A 223 -13.08 -16.80 9.18
C ALA A 223 -11.87 -16.40 8.30
N VAL A 224 -11.85 -15.18 7.75
CA VAL A 224 -10.71 -14.65 6.99
C VAL A 224 -9.48 -14.54 7.89
N ARG A 225 -9.60 -14.02 9.10
CA ARG A 225 -8.48 -13.92 10.07
C ARG A 225 -7.86 -15.28 10.36
N GLU A 226 -8.69 -16.28 10.60
CA GLU A 226 -8.19 -17.65 10.86
C GLU A 226 -7.51 -18.24 9.61
N ALA A 227 -8.10 -18.05 8.42
CA ALA A 227 -7.54 -18.58 7.18
C ALA A 227 -6.21 -17.90 6.76
N THR A 228 -5.95 -16.68 7.22
CA THR A 228 -4.77 -15.89 6.82
C THR A 228 -3.73 -15.70 7.93
N LYS A 229 -3.91 -16.34 9.09
CA LYS A 229 -3.04 -16.15 10.27
C LYS A 229 -1.55 -16.41 10.02
N ASP A 230 -1.23 -17.34 9.11
CA ASP A 230 0.15 -17.69 8.76
C ASP A 230 0.72 -16.84 7.61
N GLU A 231 -0.05 -15.92 7.04
CA GLU A 231 0.37 -15.09 5.90
C GLU A 231 0.98 -13.76 6.31
N HIS A 232 0.93 -13.38 7.59
CA HIS A 232 1.34 -12.07 8.12
C HIS A 232 0.70 -10.87 7.38
N ALA A 233 -0.47 -11.10 6.77
CA ALA A 233 -1.20 -10.10 6.02
C ALA A 233 -2.05 -9.22 6.93
N GLU A 234 -2.11 -7.93 6.62
CA GLU A 234 -3.01 -6.99 7.29
C GLU A 234 -4.46 -7.20 6.83
N ILE A 235 -5.43 -7.10 7.76
CA ILE A 235 -6.86 -7.20 7.46
C ILE A 235 -7.49 -5.86 7.78
N LEU A 236 -8.13 -5.26 6.79
CA LEU A 236 -8.91 -4.04 6.92
C LEU A 236 -10.40 -4.37 6.84
N ILE A 237 -11.19 -3.90 7.82
CA ILE A 237 -12.65 -3.95 7.80
C ILE A 237 -13.18 -2.63 7.26
N ILE A 238 -14.05 -2.69 6.26
CA ILE A 238 -14.62 -1.51 5.61
C ILE A 238 -16.05 -1.82 5.15
N SER A 239 -16.96 -0.85 5.21
CA SER A 239 -18.24 -0.91 4.53
C SER A 239 -18.20 -0.02 3.30
N ALA A 240 -18.17 -0.60 2.11
CA ALA A 240 -18.19 0.16 0.86
C ALA A 240 -19.42 1.03 0.71
N ARG A 241 -20.54 0.64 1.31
CA ARG A 241 -21.78 1.42 1.35
C ARG A 241 -21.60 2.65 2.22
N THR A 242 -21.16 2.50 3.47
CA THR A 242 -20.85 3.60 4.38
C THR A 242 -19.88 4.59 3.74
N GLU A 243 -18.84 4.09 3.05
CA GLU A 243 -17.88 4.96 2.34
C GLU A 243 -18.53 5.74 1.18
N SER A 244 -19.47 5.12 0.46
CA SER A 244 -20.23 5.81 -0.58
C SER A 244 -21.10 6.93 0.00
N ASP A 245 -21.78 6.66 1.10
CA ASP A 245 -22.62 7.65 1.80
C ASP A 245 -21.75 8.83 2.29
N ILE A 246 -20.57 8.57 2.87
CA ILE A 246 -19.60 9.60 3.28
C ILE A 246 -19.10 10.43 2.09
N ALA A 247 -18.83 9.78 0.95
CA ALA A 247 -18.35 10.46 -0.25
C ALA A 247 -19.39 11.39 -0.88
N GLU A 248 -20.68 11.17 -0.65
CA GLU A 248 -21.77 12.04 -1.12
C GLU A 248 -21.95 13.28 -0.23
N MET A 249 -21.48 13.27 1.01
CA MET A 249 -21.62 14.40 1.95
C MET A 249 -20.73 15.57 1.51
N GLU A 250 -21.28 16.78 1.48
CA GLU A 250 -20.55 17.97 1.02
C GLU A 250 -19.68 18.58 2.11
N SER A 251 -20.19 18.68 3.36
CA SER A 251 -19.46 19.32 4.44
C SER A 251 -18.54 18.36 5.20
N TYR A 252 -17.44 18.87 5.72
CA TYR A 252 -16.54 18.12 6.60
C TYR A 252 -17.22 17.78 7.93
N GLU A 253 -17.98 18.72 8.45
CA GLU A 253 -18.70 18.60 9.71
C GLU A 253 -19.75 17.47 9.64
N ASP A 254 -20.52 17.38 8.55
CA ASP A 254 -21.50 16.31 8.37
C ASP A 254 -20.81 14.94 8.31
N ARG A 255 -19.68 14.85 7.61
CA ARG A 255 -18.87 13.62 7.56
C ARG A 255 -18.37 13.21 8.93
N GLN A 256 -17.87 14.16 9.72
CA GLN A 256 -17.37 13.87 11.07
C GLN A 256 -18.52 13.44 12.00
N MET A 257 -19.65 14.12 11.96
CA MET A 257 -20.84 13.72 12.73
C MET A 257 -21.31 12.31 12.36
N PHE A 258 -21.33 11.98 11.08
CA PHE A 258 -21.71 10.65 10.61
C PHE A 258 -20.73 9.56 11.08
N LEU A 259 -19.42 9.82 11.02
CA LEU A 259 -18.39 8.91 11.53
C LEU A 259 -18.55 8.69 13.05
N ASP A 260 -18.76 9.75 13.81
CA ASP A 260 -18.97 9.69 15.26
C ASP A 260 -20.23 8.88 15.61
N GLU A 261 -21.34 9.07 14.86
CA GLU A 261 -22.57 8.30 15.02
C GLU A 261 -22.37 6.80 14.75
N MET A 262 -21.55 6.48 13.74
CA MET A 262 -21.18 5.11 13.41
C MET A 262 -20.13 4.51 14.37
N GLY A 263 -19.56 5.29 15.28
CA GLY A 263 -18.47 4.89 16.18
C GLY A 263 -17.13 4.70 15.49
N LEU A 264 -16.92 5.39 14.36
CA LEU A 264 -15.69 5.38 13.58
C LEU A 264 -14.87 6.63 13.87
N THR A 265 -13.56 6.50 14.05
CA THR A 265 -12.64 7.62 14.28
C THR A 265 -12.15 8.29 12.99
N GLU A 266 -12.25 7.55 11.88
CA GLU A 266 -11.90 7.99 10.52
C GLU A 266 -12.58 7.08 9.49
N SER A 267 -12.68 7.54 8.25
CA SER A 267 -13.27 6.76 7.17
C SER A 267 -12.47 5.50 6.85
N GLY A 268 -13.14 4.46 6.38
CA GLY A 268 -12.49 3.24 5.90
C GLY A 268 -11.60 3.50 4.69
N SER A 269 -11.99 4.45 3.83
CA SER A 269 -11.17 4.91 2.69
C SER A 269 -9.86 5.53 3.14
N ALA A 270 -9.85 6.36 4.20
CA ALA A 270 -8.63 6.92 4.76
C ALA A 270 -7.70 5.80 5.28
N ARG A 271 -8.25 4.86 6.05
CA ARG A 271 -7.51 3.69 6.55
C ARG A 271 -6.97 2.80 5.42
N LEU A 272 -7.75 2.62 4.34
CA LEU A 272 -7.34 1.84 3.18
C LEU A 272 -6.14 2.49 2.47
N ILE A 273 -6.16 3.81 2.29
CA ILE A 273 -5.07 4.54 1.65
C ILE A 273 -3.80 4.52 2.51
N GLN A 274 -3.93 4.77 3.81
CA GLN A 274 -2.81 4.69 4.75
C GLN A 274 -2.22 3.26 4.79
N GLY A 275 -3.08 2.24 4.79
CA GLY A 275 -2.68 0.85 4.74
C GLY A 275 -1.98 0.49 3.43
N ALA A 276 -2.47 0.95 2.28
CA ALA A 276 -1.82 0.77 0.98
C ALA A 276 -0.43 1.42 0.93
N TYR A 277 -0.31 2.63 1.46
CA TYR A 277 0.95 3.36 1.58
C TYR A 277 1.99 2.59 2.41
N LYS A 278 1.58 2.11 3.57
CA LYS A 278 2.41 1.29 4.47
C LYS A 278 2.76 -0.08 3.84
N LEU A 279 1.79 -0.72 3.15
CA LEU A 279 1.98 -2.01 2.49
C LEU A 279 3.07 -1.95 1.40
N LEU A 280 3.18 -0.80 0.72
CA LEU A 280 4.24 -0.50 -0.25
C LEU A 280 5.61 -0.22 0.39
N GLY A 281 5.73 -0.29 1.71
CA GLY A 281 6.98 0.04 2.42
C GLY A 281 7.33 1.53 2.35
N LEU A 282 6.35 2.39 2.12
CA LEU A 282 6.51 3.84 2.05
C LEU A 282 6.43 4.47 3.44
N GLN A 283 7.10 5.59 3.61
CA GLN A 283 7.02 6.45 4.78
C GLN A 283 7.16 7.92 4.39
N THR A 284 6.85 8.80 5.33
CA THR A 284 6.75 10.23 5.09
C THR A 284 7.76 11.00 5.92
N PHE A 285 8.48 11.94 5.31
CA PHE A 285 9.10 13.04 6.02
C PHE A 285 8.44 14.36 5.61
N PHE A 286 8.58 15.39 6.42
CA PHE A 286 7.98 16.71 6.18
C PHE A 286 9.02 17.79 5.92
N THR A 287 8.63 18.76 5.12
CA THR A 287 9.21 20.10 5.15
C THR A 287 8.13 21.06 5.65
N ALA A 288 8.46 21.92 6.61
CA ALA A 288 7.50 22.81 7.25
C ALA A 288 8.04 24.25 7.25
N GLY A 289 7.28 25.17 6.69
CA GLY A 289 7.65 26.58 6.61
C GLY A 289 6.46 27.47 6.24
N ALA A 290 6.66 28.78 6.26
CA ALA A 290 5.61 29.76 5.97
C ALA A 290 5.13 29.77 4.51
N ASP A 291 5.94 29.31 3.57
CA ASP A 291 5.53 29.21 2.16
C ASP A 291 4.83 27.89 1.86
N GLU A 292 5.34 26.77 2.39
CA GLU A 292 4.79 25.46 2.14
C GLU A 292 5.01 24.52 3.35
N CYS A 293 3.97 23.75 3.71
CA CYS A 293 4.09 22.52 4.47
C CYS A 293 3.82 21.35 3.52
N ARG A 294 4.78 20.42 3.45
CA ARG A 294 4.68 19.29 2.49
C ARG A 294 5.10 17.97 3.09
N ALA A 295 4.33 16.96 2.76
CA ALA A 295 4.63 15.56 3.03
C ALA A 295 5.36 14.95 1.82
N TRP A 296 6.54 14.38 2.03
CA TRP A 296 7.37 13.78 1.01
C TRP A 296 7.40 12.26 1.19
N THR A 297 7.17 11.54 0.12
CA THR A 297 7.18 10.07 0.11
C THR A 297 8.59 9.54 -0.12
N ILE A 298 9.04 8.65 0.77
CA ILE A 298 10.30 7.89 0.64
C ILE A 298 10.06 6.41 0.96
N ASN A 299 11.01 5.55 0.60
CA ASN A 299 10.96 4.17 1.04
C ASN A 299 11.46 4.05 2.49
N LYS A 300 10.89 3.12 3.22
CA LYS A 300 11.37 2.77 4.57
C LYS A 300 12.83 2.31 4.48
N GLY A 301 13.70 2.95 5.27
CA GLY A 301 15.14 2.68 5.27
C GLY A 301 15.96 3.60 4.38
N ASP A 302 15.34 4.51 3.61
CA ASP A 302 16.07 5.51 2.81
C ASP A 302 16.91 6.41 3.72
N LYS A 303 18.14 6.70 3.28
CA LYS A 303 19.07 7.61 3.94
C LYS A 303 18.81 9.07 3.54
N ALA A 304 19.30 10.01 4.35
CA ALA A 304 19.11 11.43 4.15
C ALA A 304 19.44 11.96 2.74
N PRO A 305 20.53 11.56 2.05
CA PRO A 305 20.78 11.99 0.68
C PRO A 305 19.69 11.53 -0.29
N LYS A 306 19.18 10.30 -0.13
CA LYS A 306 18.13 9.75 -0.97
C LYS A 306 16.82 10.50 -0.76
N ALA A 307 16.46 10.80 0.50
CA ALA A 307 15.32 11.63 0.85
C ALA A 307 15.44 13.06 0.27
N ALA A 308 16.63 13.66 0.33
CA ALA A 308 16.88 14.95 -0.32
C ALA A 308 16.64 14.89 -1.84
N GLY A 309 17.00 13.77 -2.48
CA GLY A 309 16.80 13.50 -3.90
C GLY A 309 15.34 13.48 -4.35
N VAL A 310 14.41 13.16 -3.45
CA VAL A 310 12.96 13.21 -3.73
C VAL A 310 12.49 14.65 -3.93
N ILE A 311 13.13 15.62 -3.27
CA ILE A 311 12.84 17.05 -3.47
C ILE A 311 13.42 17.51 -4.81
N HIS A 312 14.71 17.26 -5.04
CA HIS A 312 15.40 17.58 -6.27
C HIS A 312 16.70 16.78 -6.40
N SER A 313 17.02 16.33 -7.61
CA SER A 313 18.24 15.54 -7.88
C SER A 313 19.54 16.23 -7.44
N ASP A 314 19.60 17.56 -7.49
CA ASP A 314 20.77 18.33 -7.07
C ASP A 314 20.96 18.29 -5.55
N PHE A 315 19.87 18.15 -4.77
CA PHE A 315 19.94 18.00 -3.32
C PHE A 315 20.61 16.68 -2.93
N GLU A 316 20.35 15.60 -3.69
CA GLU A 316 21.03 14.32 -3.49
C GLU A 316 22.52 14.41 -3.83
N LYS A 317 22.85 14.97 -5.02
CA LYS A 317 24.23 15.09 -5.52
C LYS A 317 25.08 15.98 -4.65
N GLY A 318 24.54 17.14 -4.27
CA GLY A 318 25.24 18.15 -3.48
C GLY A 318 25.04 18.02 -1.98
N PHE A 319 24.46 16.93 -1.48
CA PHE A 319 24.12 16.76 -0.08
C PHE A 319 25.31 16.97 0.86
N ILE A 320 25.15 17.89 1.81
CA ILE A 320 26.13 18.18 2.86
C ILE A 320 25.67 17.55 4.18
N ARG A 321 24.50 17.97 4.66
CA ARG A 321 23.88 17.51 5.92
C ARG A 321 22.40 17.83 5.92
N ALA A 322 21.67 17.25 6.85
CA ALA A 322 20.26 17.58 7.13
C ALA A 322 20.12 18.11 8.56
N GLU A 323 19.31 19.12 8.74
CA GLU A 323 18.77 19.48 10.04
C GLU A 323 17.45 18.72 10.21
N VAL A 324 17.32 17.99 11.33
CA VAL A 324 16.20 17.09 11.59
C VAL A 324 15.54 17.47 12.91
N ILE A 325 14.22 17.61 12.87
CA ILE A 325 13.37 17.81 14.04
C ILE A 325 12.38 16.66 14.10
N LYS A 326 12.21 16.06 15.28
CA LYS A 326 11.14 15.07 15.48
C LYS A 326 9.79 15.76 15.51
N TYR A 327 8.77 15.13 14.90
CA TYR A 327 7.42 15.70 14.83
C TYR A 327 6.90 16.10 16.23
N GLU A 328 7.06 15.24 17.23
CA GLU A 328 6.62 15.47 18.60
C GLU A 328 7.29 16.70 19.23
N ASP A 329 8.59 16.89 18.99
CA ASP A 329 9.33 18.05 19.45
C ASP A 329 8.81 19.34 18.78
N PHE A 330 8.50 19.30 17.47
CA PHE A 330 7.95 20.46 16.77
C PHE A 330 6.55 20.83 17.30
N ILE A 331 5.68 19.86 17.54
CA ILE A 331 4.36 20.10 18.12
C ILE A 331 4.46 20.66 19.54
N GLN A 332 5.39 20.16 20.34
CA GLN A 332 5.61 20.64 21.71
C GLN A 332 6.12 22.09 21.75
N TYR A 333 7.10 22.43 20.94
CA TYR A 333 7.74 23.75 20.96
C TYR A 333 7.15 24.75 19.96
N LYS A 334 6.29 24.31 19.05
CA LYS A 334 5.48 25.11 18.11
C LYS A 334 6.25 25.94 17.07
N SER A 335 7.57 25.93 17.08
CA SER A 335 8.39 26.62 16.07
C SER A 335 9.79 26.07 16.02
N GLU A 336 10.44 26.13 14.84
CA GLU A 336 11.82 25.72 14.66
C GLU A 336 12.79 26.48 15.59
N ALA A 337 12.58 27.78 15.78
CA ALA A 337 13.41 28.60 16.66
C ALA A 337 13.35 28.09 18.12
N ALA A 338 12.19 27.74 18.62
CA ALA A 338 12.01 27.21 19.97
C ALA A 338 12.59 25.79 20.11
N VAL A 339 12.42 24.93 19.09
CA VAL A 339 13.06 23.60 19.03
C VAL A 339 14.58 23.74 19.07
N ARG A 340 15.16 24.66 18.30
CA ARG A 340 16.60 24.96 18.26
C ARG A 340 17.09 25.46 19.62
N ALA A 341 16.39 26.38 20.24
CA ALA A 341 16.71 26.88 21.59
C ALA A 341 16.64 25.80 22.67
N ALA A 342 15.75 24.83 22.52
CA ALA A 342 15.64 23.66 23.41
C ALA A 342 16.69 22.56 23.13
N GLY A 343 17.56 22.73 22.12
CA GLY A 343 18.59 21.76 21.75
C GLY A 343 18.03 20.48 21.12
N LYS A 344 16.83 20.53 20.53
CA LYS A 344 16.12 19.40 19.93
C LYS A 344 16.26 19.32 18.41
N LEU A 345 16.96 20.26 17.78
CA LEU A 345 17.30 20.19 16.38
C LEU A 345 18.61 19.40 16.23
N ALA A 346 18.53 18.25 15.58
CA ALA A 346 19.68 17.41 15.27
C ALA A 346 20.31 17.80 13.93
N THR A 347 21.63 17.64 13.82
CA THR A 347 22.34 17.75 12.55
C THR A 347 22.83 16.36 12.16
N GLU A 348 22.35 15.87 11.00
CA GLU A 348 22.54 14.51 10.56
C GLU A 348 23.33 14.44 9.24
N GLY A 349 24.18 13.43 9.12
CA GLY A 349 25.02 13.17 7.96
C GLY A 349 24.40 12.21 6.94
N LYS A 350 25.24 11.79 5.98
CA LYS A 350 24.82 10.92 4.86
C LYS A 350 24.27 9.55 5.29
N GLU A 351 24.72 9.05 6.43
CA GLU A 351 24.34 7.70 6.92
C GLU A 351 23.04 7.69 7.73
N TYR A 352 22.46 8.87 7.99
CA TYR A 352 21.21 8.95 8.74
C TYR A 352 20.06 8.29 7.96
N THR A 353 19.43 7.31 8.58
CA THR A 353 18.21 6.69 8.07
C THR A 353 17.02 7.53 8.52
N VAL A 354 16.32 8.11 7.56
CA VAL A 354 15.16 8.98 7.82
C VAL A 354 14.07 8.17 8.52
N GLN A 355 13.48 8.77 9.55
CA GLN A 355 12.37 8.17 10.29
C GLN A 355 11.04 8.76 9.81
N ASP A 356 9.97 7.95 9.90
CA ASP A 356 8.64 8.42 9.57
C ASP A 356 8.22 9.57 10.49
N GLY A 357 7.81 10.69 9.89
CA GLY A 357 7.43 11.89 10.61
C GLY A 357 8.57 12.89 10.86
N ASP A 358 9.80 12.61 10.46
CA ASP A 358 10.90 13.58 10.57
C ASP A 358 10.56 14.88 9.81
N ILE A 359 10.81 16.03 10.42
CA ILE A 359 10.76 17.34 9.76
C ILE A 359 12.19 17.70 9.39
N MET A 360 12.45 17.89 8.08
CA MET A 360 13.81 17.97 7.57
C MET A 360 14.08 19.26 6.79
N HIS A 361 15.28 19.82 7.00
CA HIS A 361 15.82 20.87 6.18
C HIS A 361 17.19 20.41 5.64
N PHE A 362 17.33 20.36 4.31
CA PHE A 362 18.56 19.87 3.65
C PHE A 362 19.49 21.01 3.29
N LEU A 363 20.76 20.86 3.65
CA LEU A 363 21.83 21.74 3.22
C LEU A 363 22.64 21.02 2.13
N PHE A 364 22.78 21.67 1.00
CA PHE A 364 23.45 21.14 -0.17
C PHE A 364 24.27 22.23 -0.87
N ASN A 365 25.23 21.79 -1.69
CA ASN A 365 26.03 22.68 -2.54
C ASN A 365 26.10 22.06 -3.93
N VAL A 366 25.80 22.84 -4.96
CA VAL A 366 25.77 22.41 -6.38
C VAL A 366 26.86 23.15 -7.12
#